data_7782d849760416d16574eb5181729136
#
_entry.id   7782d849760416d16574eb5181729136
#
_cell.length_a   1.000
_cell.length_b   1.000
_cell.length_c   1.000
_cell.angle_alpha   90.00
_cell.angle_beta   90.00
_cell.angle_gamma   90.00
#
_symmetry.space_group_name_H-M   'P 1'
#
loop_
_entity.id
_entity.type
_entity.pdbx_description
1 polymer ?
#
loop_
_entity_poly.entity_id
_entity_poly.type
_entity_poly.pdbx_seq_one_letter_code
_entity_poly.pdbx_strand_id
1 'polypeptide(L)'
;MSHSEDLTLLFENWKGRIETLMREHPLQIISWEATRRCNLKCLHCGTPSEEVDNAEELTTGEAIGAFDEIARDFDMSRFRHINITGGEPFIRSDLLDVLRAISRWPFYRNIDIQTNGVFIADNPDILKELRGVGVTGLGISIDGFESTHDSLRGIQGTWAKAVNAAQLAVEAGYVVTVSFVAHSRNIHELSAFHHFVTDEIRPRVFRVMFIDDQGRAHENDDLLLSSVQVREVIAFLKREHERSCRNYSDPSASMVELGCGGWLGTELEGRVRPFIFHCIAGLNNLGILYDGKLGSCNNISRDFIQGDLRYERIKHVWGSRYLPFRETEWRKTGPCYKCREWDFCHGGPMHKWRPNGSNPGCILINCQILRAPLPSTFCTSNIHAEFVCPRTQVR
;
A
#
# COMPACT_ATOMS: atom_id res chain seq x y z
N MET A 1 -13.59 0.22 -32.02
CA MET A 1 -12.20 -0.25 -31.75
C MET A 1 -12.31 -1.66 -31.20
N SER A 2 -11.43 -2.58 -31.56
CA SER A 2 -11.46 -3.93 -31.02
C SER A 2 -10.92 -3.94 -29.57
N HIS A 3 -11.35 -4.90 -28.77
CA HIS A 3 -10.96 -5.05 -27.37
C HIS A 3 -9.44 -5.16 -27.16
N SER A 4 -8.71 -5.68 -28.15
CA SER A 4 -7.25 -5.76 -28.13
C SER A 4 -6.57 -4.40 -28.35
N GLU A 5 -7.20 -3.50 -29.10
CA GLU A 5 -6.70 -2.13 -29.33
C GLU A 5 -6.80 -1.28 -28.08
N ASP A 6 -7.86 -1.44 -27.30
CA ASP A 6 -8.06 -0.70 -26.03
C ASP A 6 -7.01 -1.07 -24.97
N LEU A 7 -6.63 -2.35 -24.90
CA LEU A 7 -5.58 -2.79 -23.95
C LEU A 7 -4.19 -2.31 -24.36
N THR A 8 -3.86 -2.38 -25.65
CA THR A 8 -2.58 -1.91 -26.14
C THR A 8 -2.41 -0.43 -25.82
N LEU A 9 -3.44 0.37 -26.09
CA LEU A 9 -3.45 1.80 -25.79
C LEU A 9 -3.31 2.08 -24.28
N LEU A 10 -3.97 1.27 -23.44
CA LEU A 10 -3.86 1.37 -21.97
C LEU A 10 -2.42 1.16 -21.50
N PHE A 11 -1.76 0.12 -22.00
CA PHE A 11 -0.37 -0.18 -21.65
C PHE A 11 0.61 0.86 -22.18
N GLU A 12 0.42 1.38 -23.37
CA GLU A 12 1.26 2.44 -23.94
C GLU A 12 1.10 3.75 -23.16
N ASN A 13 -0.11 4.16 -22.83
CA ASN A 13 -0.36 5.32 -21.99
C ASN A 13 0.27 5.17 -20.60
N TRP A 14 0.16 3.99 -20.00
CA TRP A 14 0.79 3.67 -18.73
C TRP A 14 2.32 3.75 -18.84
N LYS A 15 2.91 3.18 -19.90
CA LYS A 15 4.36 3.20 -20.15
C LYS A 15 4.87 4.63 -20.26
N GLY A 16 4.25 5.48 -21.08
CA GLY A 16 4.60 6.89 -21.20
C GLY A 16 4.50 7.66 -19.89
N ARG A 17 3.50 7.34 -19.05
CA ARG A 17 3.39 7.89 -17.70
C ARG A 17 4.54 7.46 -16.79
N ILE A 18 4.91 6.18 -16.80
CA ILE A 18 6.03 5.68 -15.99
C ILE A 18 7.35 6.27 -16.45
N GLU A 19 7.60 6.33 -17.75
CA GLU A 19 8.80 7.00 -18.31
C GLU A 19 8.88 8.47 -17.87
N THR A 20 7.75 9.17 -17.82
CA THR A 20 7.69 10.54 -17.30
C THR A 20 8.03 10.60 -15.81
N LEU A 21 7.48 9.70 -14.99
CA LEU A 21 7.82 9.63 -13.57
C LEU A 21 9.29 9.30 -13.34
N MET A 22 9.86 8.40 -14.13
CA MET A 22 11.28 8.02 -14.07
C MET A 22 12.23 9.16 -14.51
N ARG A 23 11.77 10.08 -15.34
CA ARG A 23 12.55 11.24 -15.80
C ARG A 23 12.43 12.43 -14.85
N GLU A 24 11.24 12.72 -14.36
CA GLU A 24 10.93 13.97 -13.65
C GLU A 24 10.95 13.84 -12.12
N HIS A 25 10.71 12.64 -11.60
CA HIS A 25 10.67 12.33 -10.17
C HIS A 25 9.85 13.34 -9.34
N PRO A 26 8.62 13.69 -9.74
CA PRO A 26 7.81 14.64 -8.99
C PRO A 26 7.44 14.05 -7.63
N LEU A 27 7.57 14.82 -6.56
CA LEU A 27 7.07 14.38 -5.26
C LEU A 27 5.54 14.45 -5.25
N GLN A 28 4.89 13.29 -5.20
CA GLN A 28 3.43 13.19 -5.20
C GLN A 28 2.88 12.54 -3.93
N ILE A 29 3.68 11.72 -3.27
CA ILE A 29 3.27 10.92 -2.12
C ILE A 29 4.34 11.04 -1.04
N ILE A 30 3.90 11.18 0.20
CA ILE A 30 4.75 11.00 1.38
C ILE A 30 4.24 9.77 2.12
N SER A 31 5.12 8.79 2.36
CA SER A 31 4.87 7.67 3.26
C SER A 31 5.58 7.96 4.58
N TRP A 32 4.82 8.24 5.63
CA TRP A 32 5.38 8.52 6.95
C TRP A 32 5.21 7.31 7.87
N GLU A 33 6.31 6.74 8.30
CA GLU A 33 6.37 5.78 9.41
C GLU A 33 6.37 6.59 10.71
N ALA A 34 5.17 6.84 11.27
CA ALA A 34 5.01 7.74 12.41
C ALA A 34 5.69 7.22 13.67
N THR A 35 5.68 5.90 13.87
CA THR A 35 6.33 5.18 14.98
C THR A 35 6.63 3.75 14.58
N ARG A 36 7.56 3.11 15.24
CA ARG A 36 7.80 1.67 15.10
C ARG A 36 7.13 0.83 16.19
N ARG A 37 6.66 1.48 17.23
CA ARG A 37 5.95 0.83 18.32
C ARG A 37 4.58 0.34 17.86
N CYS A 38 4.14 -0.80 18.40
CA CYS A 38 2.83 -1.38 18.11
C CYS A 38 2.27 -2.04 19.36
N ASN A 39 0.95 -1.96 19.53
CA ASN A 39 0.22 -2.68 20.58
C ASN A 39 -0.08 -4.14 20.23
N LEU A 40 0.29 -4.61 19.04
CA LEU A 40 0.11 -5.99 18.58
C LEU A 40 1.44 -6.61 18.15
N LYS A 41 1.52 -7.96 18.21
CA LYS A 41 2.67 -8.76 17.77
C LYS A 41 2.26 -9.77 16.70
N CYS A 42 1.72 -9.26 15.58
CA CYS A 42 1.21 -10.10 14.50
C CYS A 42 2.28 -11.02 13.92
N LEU A 43 1.95 -12.31 13.73
CA LEU A 43 2.88 -13.33 13.22
C LEU A 43 3.37 -13.05 11.80
N HIS A 44 2.56 -12.37 10.99
CA HIS A 44 2.86 -12.04 9.58
C HIS A 44 3.47 -10.65 9.38
N CYS A 45 3.79 -9.92 10.44
CA CYS A 45 4.24 -8.53 10.32
C CYS A 45 5.63 -8.44 9.67
N GLY A 46 5.70 -7.75 8.52
CA GLY A 46 6.94 -7.49 7.81
C GLY A 46 7.79 -6.38 8.45
N THR A 47 7.18 -5.53 9.30
CA THR A 47 7.90 -4.47 10.03
C THR A 47 8.25 -4.99 11.41
N PRO A 48 9.53 -5.04 11.80
CA PRO A 48 9.92 -5.39 13.16
C PRO A 48 9.44 -4.28 14.11
N SER A 49 8.25 -4.48 14.68
CA SER A 49 7.65 -3.62 15.70
C SER A 49 8.12 -4.05 17.10
N GLU A 50 9.44 -4.13 17.28
CA GLU A 50 10.04 -4.45 18.57
C GLU A 50 10.11 -3.21 19.47
N GLU A 51 10.46 -3.41 20.72
CA GLU A 51 10.70 -2.32 21.67
C GLU A 51 11.79 -1.39 21.11
N VAL A 52 11.35 -0.35 20.42
CA VAL A 52 12.23 0.69 19.89
C VAL A 52 12.42 1.70 21.03
N ASP A 53 13.65 2.09 21.26
CA ASP A 53 13.94 3.19 22.17
C ASP A 53 13.22 4.45 21.65
N ASN A 54 12.34 5.02 22.47
CA ASN A 54 11.63 6.26 22.15
C ASN A 54 12.59 7.41 21.81
N ALA A 55 13.82 7.37 22.29
CA ALA A 55 14.84 8.38 22.01
C ALA A 55 15.25 8.45 20.53
N GLU A 56 15.01 7.41 19.75
CA GLU A 56 15.30 7.41 18.31
C GLU A 56 14.16 8.00 17.47
N GLU A 57 12.91 8.01 17.97
CA GLU A 57 11.78 8.55 17.21
C GLU A 57 11.94 10.05 16.96
N LEU A 58 11.46 10.51 15.79
CA LEU A 58 11.37 11.95 15.53
C LEU A 58 10.51 12.62 16.59
N THR A 59 11.03 13.69 17.19
CA THR A 59 10.23 14.57 18.04
C THR A 59 9.11 15.21 17.25
N THR A 60 8.08 15.74 17.93
CA THR A 60 6.99 16.52 17.32
C THR A 60 7.53 17.62 16.41
N GLY A 61 8.55 18.36 16.91
CA GLY A 61 9.17 19.46 16.18
C GLY A 61 9.91 19.01 14.92
N GLU A 62 10.66 17.91 14.98
CA GLU A 62 11.37 17.34 13.83
C GLU A 62 10.38 16.84 12.77
N ALA A 63 9.31 16.14 13.18
CA ALA A 63 8.29 15.67 12.27
C ALA A 63 7.59 16.85 11.55
N ILE A 64 7.15 17.87 12.30
CA ILE A 64 6.55 19.08 11.71
C ILE A 64 7.55 19.79 10.79
N GLY A 65 8.82 19.91 11.22
CA GLY A 65 9.88 20.53 10.43
C GLY A 65 10.12 19.85 9.09
N ALA A 66 10.06 18.52 9.05
CA ALA A 66 10.19 17.75 7.81
C ALA A 66 9.07 18.05 6.81
N PHE A 67 7.82 18.05 7.25
CA PHE A 67 6.67 18.40 6.40
C PHE A 67 6.74 19.87 5.94
N ASP A 68 7.17 20.77 6.81
CA ASP A 68 7.34 22.19 6.46
C ASP A 68 8.47 22.41 5.44
N GLU A 69 9.57 21.68 5.55
CA GLU A 69 10.63 21.72 4.57
C GLU A 69 10.13 21.25 3.20
N ILE A 70 9.42 20.13 3.17
CA ILE A 70 8.83 19.61 1.93
C ILE A 70 7.86 20.64 1.33
N ALA A 71 6.99 21.21 2.15
CA ALA A 71 6.01 22.20 1.71
C ALA A 71 6.64 23.44 1.07
N ARG A 72 7.82 23.86 1.55
CA ARG A 72 8.54 25.05 1.02
C ARG A 72 9.41 24.74 -0.16
N ASP A 73 10.01 23.55 -0.20
CA ASP A 73 11.10 23.27 -1.13
C ASP A 73 10.66 22.52 -2.40
N PHE A 74 9.51 21.86 -2.36
CA PHE A 74 8.99 21.06 -3.49
C PHE A 74 7.85 21.76 -4.22
N ASP A 75 7.68 21.44 -5.50
CA ASP A 75 6.47 21.78 -6.23
C ASP A 75 5.31 20.90 -5.76
N MET A 76 4.41 21.49 -4.97
CA MET A 76 3.26 20.80 -4.38
C MET A 76 2.03 20.82 -5.31
N SER A 77 2.10 21.41 -6.50
CA SER A 77 0.98 21.44 -7.47
C SER A 77 0.60 20.02 -7.94
N ARG A 78 1.55 19.08 -7.90
CA ARG A 78 1.37 17.68 -8.28
C ARG A 78 1.24 16.74 -7.08
N PHE A 79 1.26 17.28 -5.85
CA PHE A 79 1.13 16.49 -4.63
C PHE A 79 -0.25 15.84 -4.53
N ARG A 80 -0.33 14.62 -4.01
CA ARG A 80 -1.55 13.82 -3.98
C ARG A 80 -2.00 13.48 -2.57
N HIS A 81 -1.14 12.84 -1.77
CA HIS A 81 -1.54 12.41 -0.43
C HIS A 81 -0.35 12.07 0.49
N ILE A 82 -0.65 11.99 1.77
CA ILE A 82 0.21 11.43 2.80
C ILE A 82 -0.36 10.06 3.20
N ASN A 83 0.48 9.03 3.22
CA ASN A 83 0.14 7.74 3.78
C ASN A 83 0.88 7.58 5.11
N ILE A 84 0.14 7.51 6.20
CA ILE A 84 0.68 7.35 7.56
C ILE A 84 0.57 5.89 7.96
N THR A 85 1.68 5.35 8.43
CA THR A 85 1.81 3.98 8.87
C THR A 85 2.86 3.89 9.97
N GLY A 86 3.32 2.70 10.30
CA GLY A 86 4.33 2.47 11.33
C GLY A 86 4.17 1.08 11.89
N GLY A 87 4.40 0.93 13.18
CA GLY A 87 3.81 -0.15 13.96
C GLY A 87 2.30 0.09 14.05
N GLU A 88 1.86 0.86 15.05
CA GLU A 88 0.51 1.39 15.11
C GLU A 88 0.57 2.93 15.30
N PRO A 89 0.14 3.72 14.31
CA PRO A 89 0.29 5.18 14.35
C PRO A 89 -0.34 5.84 15.58
N PHE A 90 -1.46 5.32 16.08
CA PHE A 90 -2.16 5.86 17.24
C PHE A 90 -1.47 5.61 18.59
N ILE A 91 -0.38 4.84 18.62
CA ILE A 91 0.49 4.76 19.81
C ILE A 91 1.37 5.99 19.96
N ARG A 92 1.61 6.72 18.88
CA ARG A 92 2.29 8.01 18.91
C ARG A 92 1.36 9.06 19.51
N SER A 93 1.65 9.48 20.76
CA SER A 93 0.77 10.35 21.54
C SER A 93 0.59 11.76 20.94
N ASP A 94 1.59 12.25 20.19
CA ASP A 94 1.59 13.57 19.54
C ASP A 94 1.15 13.52 18.05
N LEU A 95 0.62 12.38 17.57
CA LEU A 95 0.18 12.23 16.18
C LEU A 95 -0.79 13.36 15.76
N LEU A 96 -1.80 13.62 16.55
CA LEU A 96 -2.77 14.68 16.27
C LEU A 96 -2.14 16.08 16.26
N ASP A 97 -1.15 16.33 17.10
CA ASP A 97 -0.49 17.63 17.16
C ASP A 97 0.34 17.86 15.90
N VAL A 98 1.04 16.84 15.42
CA VAL A 98 1.72 16.89 14.11
C VAL A 98 0.69 17.14 13.00
N LEU A 99 -0.42 16.41 12.97
CA LEU A 99 -1.46 16.56 11.93
C LEU A 99 -2.09 17.95 11.96
N ARG A 100 -2.40 18.50 13.14
CA ARG A 100 -2.91 19.88 13.29
C ARG A 100 -1.92 20.91 12.75
N ALA A 101 -0.63 20.73 13.06
CA ALA A 101 0.40 21.66 12.62
C ALA A 101 0.56 21.65 11.09
N ILE A 102 0.60 20.47 10.46
CA ILE A 102 0.77 20.36 9.01
C ILE A 102 -0.50 20.71 8.22
N SER A 103 -1.69 20.59 8.82
CA SER A 103 -2.97 20.92 8.16
C SER A 103 -3.11 22.41 7.77
N ARG A 104 -2.21 23.27 8.25
CA ARG A 104 -2.08 24.66 7.77
C ARG A 104 -1.71 24.76 6.28
N TRP A 105 -1.06 23.73 5.74
CA TRP A 105 -0.74 23.64 4.34
C TRP A 105 -1.91 23.02 3.56
N PRO A 106 -2.57 23.74 2.64
CA PRO A 106 -3.82 23.29 2.02
C PRO A 106 -3.69 22.01 1.19
N PHE A 107 -2.50 21.69 0.70
CA PHE A 107 -2.24 20.45 -0.05
C PHE A 107 -2.06 19.22 0.84
N TYR A 108 -1.84 19.37 2.15
CA TYR A 108 -1.80 18.25 3.12
C TYR A 108 -3.18 17.91 3.69
N ARG A 109 -4.20 17.85 2.82
CA ARG A 109 -5.59 17.57 3.21
C ARG A 109 -6.15 16.28 2.58
N ASN A 110 -5.27 15.41 2.15
CA ASN A 110 -5.60 14.06 1.73
C ASN A 110 -4.64 13.12 2.44
N ILE A 111 -5.06 12.67 3.62
CA ILE A 111 -4.25 11.85 4.53
C ILE A 111 -4.94 10.51 4.72
N ASP A 112 -4.19 9.44 4.52
CA ASP A 112 -4.59 8.07 4.81
C ASP A 112 -3.81 7.54 6.01
N ILE A 113 -4.49 6.92 6.97
CA ILE A 113 -3.84 6.25 8.11
C ILE A 113 -4.10 4.75 8.01
N GLN A 114 -3.02 3.95 8.10
CA GLN A 114 -3.10 2.50 8.18
C GLN A 114 -3.05 2.09 9.65
N THR A 115 -4.06 1.37 10.13
CA THR A 115 -4.22 1.03 11.55
C THR A 115 -4.77 -0.38 11.75
N ASN A 116 -4.53 -0.94 12.93
CA ASN A 116 -5.18 -2.18 13.38
C ASN A 116 -6.61 -1.93 13.92
N GLY A 117 -7.04 -0.68 14.06
CA GLY A 117 -8.38 -0.30 14.45
C GLY A 117 -8.67 -0.29 15.95
N VAL A 118 -7.81 -0.87 16.79
CA VAL A 118 -8.06 -1.01 18.25
C VAL A 118 -8.28 0.34 18.91
N PHE A 119 -7.42 1.32 18.60
CA PHE A 119 -7.53 2.67 19.21
C PHE A 119 -8.84 3.37 18.81
N ILE A 120 -9.23 3.27 17.54
CA ILE A 120 -10.47 3.89 17.03
C ILE A 120 -11.70 3.28 17.72
N ALA A 121 -11.74 1.95 17.88
CA ALA A 121 -12.84 1.27 18.55
C ALA A 121 -12.99 1.69 20.02
N ASP A 122 -11.87 1.89 20.71
CA ASP A 122 -11.84 2.32 22.11
C ASP A 122 -12.08 3.84 22.28
N ASN A 123 -11.84 4.65 21.22
CA ASN A 123 -11.91 6.12 21.25
C ASN A 123 -12.60 6.66 19.98
N PRO A 124 -13.89 6.39 19.74
CA PRO A 124 -14.56 6.73 18.48
C PRO A 124 -14.61 8.24 18.15
N ASP A 125 -14.59 9.09 19.16
CA ASP A 125 -14.57 10.55 18.96
C ASP A 125 -13.34 11.05 18.20
N ILE A 126 -12.25 10.27 18.14
CA ILE A 126 -11.05 10.58 17.37
C ILE A 126 -11.37 10.79 15.89
N LEU A 127 -12.38 10.12 15.35
CA LEU A 127 -12.78 10.23 13.95
C LEU A 127 -13.15 11.68 13.59
N LYS A 128 -13.82 12.40 14.48
CA LYS A 128 -14.17 13.81 14.27
C LYS A 128 -12.91 14.69 14.22
N GLU A 129 -11.96 14.45 15.12
CA GLU A 129 -10.71 15.22 15.16
C GLU A 129 -9.86 14.97 13.93
N LEU A 130 -9.69 13.70 13.53
CA LEU A 130 -8.94 13.29 12.35
C LEU A 130 -9.48 13.97 11.07
N ARG A 131 -10.82 14.05 10.93
CA ARG A 131 -11.42 14.74 9.79
C ARG A 131 -11.08 16.23 9.79
N GLY A 132 -11.08 16.87 10.95
CA GLY A 132 -10.74 18.28 11.12
C GLY A 132 -9.31 18.62 10.66
N VAL A 133 -8.40 17.67 10.69
CA VAL A 133 -6.99 17.83 10.30
C VAL A 133 -6.66 17.29 8.90
N GLY A 134 -7.66 16.88 8.12
CA GLY A 134 -7.47 16.49 6.72
C GLY A 134 -7.28 14.99 6.48
N VAL A 135 -7.55 14.13 7.46
CA VAL A 135 -7.61 12.68 7.24
C VAL A 135 -8.89 12.33 6.48
N THR A 136 -8.73 11.70 5.33
CA THR A 136 -9.81 11.34 4.41
C THR A 136 -9.97 9.83 4.26
N GLY A 137 -8.91 9.08 4.47
CA GLY A 137 -8.89 7.63 4.33
C GLY A 137 -8.39 6.90 5.57
N LEU A 138 -8.98 5.73 5.83
CA LEU A 138 -8.55 4.81 6.88
C LEU A 138 -8.41 3.41 6.29
N GLY A 139 -7.20 2.86 6.37
CA GLY A 139 -6.92 1.47 6.06
C GLY A 139 -6.95 0.65 7.34
N ILE A 140 -7.96 -0.21 7.48
CA ILE A 140 -8.13 -1.05 8.68
C ILE A 140 -7.79 -2.49 8.33
N SER A 141 -6.90 -3.06 9.11
CA SER A 141 -6.39 -4.40 8.88
C SER A 141 -7.28 -5.45 9.52
N ILE A 142 -7.89 -6.33 8.71
CA ILE A 142 -8.71 -7.46 9.18
C ILE A 142 -8.39 -8.70 8.34
N ASP A 143 -7.82 -9.73 8.97
CA ASP A 143 -7.22 -10.88 8.25
C ASP A 143 -8.06 -12.17 8.35
N GLY A 144 -9.37 -12.08 8.27
CA GLY A 144 -10.31 -13.19 8.35
C GLY A 144 -11.31 -13.06 9.48
N PHE A 145 -12.00 -14.15 9.82
CA PHE A 145 -12.93 -14.20 10.96
C PHE A 145 -12.18 -14.21 12.29
N GLU A 146 -12.94 -14.03 13.38
CA GLU A 146 -12.44 -13.77 14.73
C GLU A 146 -11.30 -14.71 15.15
N SER A 147 -11.50 -16.02 15.07
CA SER A 147 -10.51 -17.01 15.50
C SER A 147 -9.19 -16.89 14.73
N THR A 148 -9.28 -16.72 13.42
CA THR A 148 -8.10 -16.62 12.55
C THR A 148 -7.38 -15.28 12.73
N HIS A 149 -8.15 -14.19 12.77
CA HIS A 149 -7.60 -12.86 12.97
C HIS A 149 -6.89 -12.71 14.31
N ASP A 150 -7.56 -13.07 15.41
CA ASP A 150 -7.02 -12.92 16.75
C ASP A 150 -5.80 -13.82 16.99
N SER A 151 -5.81 -15.04 16.45
CA SER A 151 -4.65 -15.94 16.48
C SER A 151 -3.46 -15.35 15.72
N LEU A 152 -3.69 -14.76 14.54
CA LEU A 152 -2.64 -14.16 13.74
C LEU A 152 -2.05 -12.90 14.38
N ARG A 153 -2.89 -12.10 15.04
CA ARG A 153 -2.49 -10.83 15.65
C ARG A 153 -2.08 -10.96 17.13
N GLY A 154 -2.27 -12.14 17.72
CA GLY A 154 -1.73 -12.51 19.02
C GLY A 154 -2.51 -11.99 20.21
N ILE A 155 -3.66 -11.34 20.03
CA ILE A 155 -4.50 -10.79 21.10
C ILE A 155 -5.99 -11.06 20.82
N GLN A 156 -6.68 -11.70 21.75
CA GLN A 156 -8.11 -11.99 21.69
C GLN A 156 -8.95 -10.69 21.70
N GLY A 157 -10.02 -10.67 20.92
CA GLY A 157 -10.95 -9.55 20.83
C GLY A 157 -10.50 -8.40 19.90
N THR A 158 -9.34 -8.53 19.27
CA THR A 158 -8.89 -7.52 18.30
C THR A 158 -9.72 -7.52 17.02
N TRP A 159 -10.26 -8.67 16.62
CA TRP A 159 -11.19 -8.77 15.51
C TRP A 159 -12.44 -7.92 15.71
N ALA A 160 -13.12 -8.08 16.84
CA ALA A 160 -14.32 -7.33 17.14
C ALA A 160 -14.07 -5.81 17.14
N LYS A 161 -12.92 -5.39 17.70
CA LYS A 161 -12.49 -3.98 17.67
C LYS A 161 -12.20 -3.48 16.25
N ALA A 162 -11.50 -4.25 15.44
CA ALA A 162 -11.18 -3.86 14.07
C ALA A 162 -12.43 -3.75 13.19
N VAL A 163 -13.39 -4.69 13.33
CA VAL A 163 -14.68 -4.63 12.63
C VAL A 163 -15.47 -3.40 13.07
N ASN A 164 -15.60 -3.17 14.39
CA ASN A 164 -16.30 -2.00 14.92
C ASN A 164 -15.65 -0.70 14.45
N ALA A 165 -14.32 -0.58 14.47
CA ALA A 165 -13.61 0.59 13.98
C ALA A 165 -13.87 0.85 12.48
N ALA A 166 -13.94 -0.22 11.67
CA ALA A 166 -14.23 -0.09 10.25
C ALA A 166 -15.66 0.40 9.99
N GLN A 167 -16.64 -0.13 10.72
CA GLN A 167 -18.05 0.30 10.66
C GLN A 167 -18.20 1.77 11.07
N LEU A 168 -17.65 2.16 12.22
CA LEU A 168 -17.64 3.55 12.70
C LEU A 168 -16.99 4.52 11.68
N ALA A 169 -15.89 4.11 11.06
CA ALA A 169 -15.21 4.90 10.05
C ALA A 169 -16.06 5.07 8.76
N VAL A 170 -16.76 4.01 8.33
CA VAL A 170 -17.70 4.07 7.19
C VAL A 170 -18.86 5.02 7.52
N GLU A 171 -19.49 4.85 8.68
CA GLU A 171 -20.59 5.70 9.15
C GLU A 171 -20.16 7.16 9.27
N ALA A 172 -18.95 7.41 9.73
CA ALA A 172 -18.36 8.75 9.78
C ALA A 172 -18.01 9.31 8.38
N GLY A 173 -18.18 8.54 7.30
CA GLY A 173 -17.99 8.96 5.90
C GLY A 173 -16.53 8.98 5.44
N TYR A 174 -15.63 8.22 6.08
CA TYR A 174 -14.27 8.01 5.58
C TYR A 174 -14.23 7.10 4.36
N VAL A 175 -13.20 7.28 3.52
CA VAL A 175 -12.84 6.28 2.52
C VAL A 175 -12.16 5.12 3.25
N VAL A 176 -12.93 4.08 3.55
CA VAL A 176 -12.41 2.93 4.29
C VAL A 176 -11.86 1.87 3.33
N THR A 177 -10.64 1.41 3.60
CA THR A 177 -10.05 0.23 3.00
C THR A 177 -9.95 -0.85 4.07
N VAL A 178 -10.59 -1.99 3.88
CA VAL A 178 -10.31 -3.19 4.67
C VAL A 178 -9.17 -3.94 4.00
N SER A 179 -8.04 -4.07 4.70
CA SER A 179 -6.85 -4.75 4.22
C SER A 179 -6.77 -6.17 4.79
N PHE A 180 -6.69 -7.15 3.90
CA PHE A 180 -6.60 -8.58 4.20
C PHE A 180 -5.26 -9.11 3.67
N VAL A 181 -4.39 -9.59 4.55
CA VAL A 181 -3.15 -10.27 4.16
C VAL A 181 -3.44 -11.75 3.99
N ALA A 182 -3.48 -12.22 2.73
CA ALA A 182 -3.70 -13.62 2.41
C ALA A 182 -2.47 -14.47 2.79
N HIS A 183 -2.70 -15.50 3.59
CA HIS A 183 -1.71 -16.46 4.03
C HIS A 183 -2.31 -17.89 4.09
N SER A 184 -1.48 -18.90 4.27
CA SER A 184 -1.88 -20.31 4.21
C SER A 184 -3.04 -20.67 5.15
N ARG A 185 -3.13 -20.01 6.31
CA ARG A 185 -4.13 -20.30 7.35
C ARG A 185 -5.46 -19.56 7.18
N ASN A 186 -5.57 -18.54 6.27
CA ASN A 186 -6.82 -17.77 6.09
C ASN A 186 -7.41 -17.80 4.68
N ILE A 187 -6.67 -18.33 3.71
CA ILE A 187 -7.13 -18.33 2.30
C ILE A 187 -8.48 -19.04 2.14
N HIS A 188 -8.76 -20.06 2.95
CA HIS A 188 -10.03 -20.79 2.91
C HIS A 188 -11.22 -19.94 3.35
N GLU A 189 -11.00 -18.87 4.13
CA GLU A 189 -12.02 -17.91 4.55
C GLU A 189 -12.24 -16.78 3.53
N LEU A 190 -11.31 -16.55 2.61
CA LEU A 190 -11.25 -15.35 1.77
C LEU A 190 -12.58 -14.99 1.09
N SER A 191 -13.27 -15.98 0.50
CA SER A 191 -14.54 -15.71 -0.20
C SER A 191 -15.68 -15.38 0.77
N ALA A 192 -15.83 -16.15 1.85
CA ALA A 192 -16.86 -15.91 2.86
C ALA A 192 -16.61 -14.60 3.62
N PHE A 193 -15.34 -14.33 3.94
CA PHE A 193 -14.94 -13.09 4.60
C PHE A 193 -15.15 -11.86 3.72
N HIS A 194 -14.87 -11.96 2.41
CA HIS A 194 -15.20 -10.88 1.48
C HIS A 194 -16.70 -10.55 1.48
N HIS A 195 -17.58 -11.55 1.46
CA HIS A 195 -19.03 -11.32 1.54
C HIS A 195 -19.39 -10.63 2.86
N PHE A 196 -18.87 -11.12 3.98
CA PHE A 196 -19.08 -10.46 5.28
C PHE A 196 -18.64 -8.98 5.26
N VAL A 197 -17.45 -8.69 4.71
CA VAL A 197 -16.94 -7.33 4.64
C VAL A 197 -17.82 -6.42 3.76
N THR A 198 -18.31 -6.95 2.63
CA THR A 198 -19.15 -6.16 1.71
C THR A 198 -20.58 -5.96 2.23
N ASP A 199 -21.12 -6.90 3.00
CA ASP A 199 -22.49 -6.84 3.50
C ASP A 199 -22.60 -6.11 4.83
N GLU A 200 -21.62 -6.30 5.74
CA GLU A 200 -21.70 -5.83 7.13
C GLU A 200 -20.84 -4.57 7.39
N ILE A 201 -19.70 -4.40 6.71
CA ILE A 201 -18.83 -3.25 6.92
C ILE A 201 -19.04 -2.20 5.81
N ARG A 202 -19.18 -2.65 4.56
CA ARG A 202 -19.37 -1.82 3.37
C ARG A 202 -18.24 -0.80 3.14
N PRO A 203 -16.98 -1.20 3.21
CA PRO A 203 -15.87 -0.30 2.93
C PRO A 203 -15.85 0.09 1.45
N ARG A 204 -15.17 1.18 1.11
CA ARG A 204 -14.94 1.53 -0.30
C ARG A 204 -14.04 0.52 -1.02
N VAL A 205 -13.08 -0.07 -0.30
CA VAL A 205 -12.12 -1.01 -0.87
C VAL A 205 -11.93 -2.23 0.05
N PHE A 206 -12.05 -3.41 -0.52
CA PHE A 206 -11.52 -4.65 0.05
C PHE A 206 -10.21 -4.96 -0.65
N ARG A 207 -9.10 -4.77 0.06
CA ARG A 207 -7.76 -4.95 -0.48
C ARG A 207 -7.15 -6.25 0.01
N VAL A 208 -6.85 -7.14 -0.92
CA VAL A 208 -6.09 -8.36 -0.65
C VAL A 208 -4.61 -8.10 -0.90
N MET A 209 -3.76 -8.51 0.01
CA MET A 209 -2.31 -8.48 -0.13
C MET A 209 -1.76 -9.89 0.02
N PHE A 210 -0.69 -10.22 -0.67
CA PHE A 210 0.05 -11.43 -0.39
C PHE A 210 0.94 -11.23 0.83
N ILE A 211 1.04 -12.27 1.68
CA ILE A 211 2.07 -12.30 2.71
C ILE A 211 3.45 -12.28 2.07
N ASP A 212 4.35 -11.48 2.62
CA ASP A 212 5.74 -11.39 2.20
C ASP A 212 6.65 -12.10 3.22
N ASP A 213 7.66 -12.81 2.72
CA ASP A 213 8.71 -13.47 3.51
C ASP A 213 9.67 -12.42 4.10
N GLN A 214 9.16 -11.64 5.08
CA GLN A 214 9.89 -10.56 5.74
C GLN A 214 9.48 -10.43 7.22
N GLY A 215 10.39 -9.93 8.05
CA GLY A 215 10.13 -9.75 9.48
C GLY A 215 9.68 -11.05 10.15
N ARG A 216 8.63 -10.97 10.99
CA ARG A 216 8.09 -12.15 11.68
C ARG A 216 7.45 -13.19 10.75
N ALA A 217 7.03 -12.81 9.54
CA ALA A 217 6.58 -13.78 8.55
C ALA A 217 7.69 -14.73 8.10
N HIS A 218 8.96 -14.28 8.11
CA HIS A 218 10.10 -15.14 7.84
C HIS A 218 10.33 -16.20 8.93
N GLU A 219 10.01 -15.86 10.16
CA GLU A 219 10.09 -16.77 11.32
C GLU A 219 8.90 -17.75 11.38
N ASN A 220 7.82 -17.45 10.66
CA ASN A 220 6.58 -18.23 10.57
C ASN A 220 6.34 -18.62 9.10
N ASP A 221 7.26 -19.32 8.48
CA ASP A 221 7.26 -19.68 7.06
C ASP A 221 6.08 -20.55 6.64
N ASP A 222 5.46 -21.26 7.59
CA ASP A 222 4.21 -22.02 7.39
C ASP A 222 3.01 -21.13 7.04
N LEU A 223 3.10 -19.80 7.27
CA LEU A 223 2.12 -18.82 6.82
C LEU A 223 2.26 -18.50 5.32
N LEU A 224 3.41 -18.77 4.72
CA LEU A 224 3.64 -18.43 3.31
C LEU A 224 2.70 -19.21 2.39
N LEU A 225 2.26 -18.55 1.33
CA LEU A 225 1.38 -19.16 0.34
C LEU A 225 2.16 -20.08 -0.60
N SER A 226 1.64 -21.29 -0.82
CA SER A 226 2.09 -22.14 -1.92
C SER A 226 1.69 -21.56 -3.28
N SER A 227 2.34 -21.99 -4.35
CA SER A 227 2.00 -21.57 -5.71
C SER A 227 0.55 -21.87 -6.10
N VAL A 228 -0.05 -22.93 -5.55
CA VAL A 228 -1.47 -23.27 -5.75
C VAL A 228 -2.35 -22.21 -5.09
N GLN A 229 -2.07 -21.90 -3.84
CA GLN A 229 -2.83 -20.91 -3.07
C GLN A 229 -2.71 -19.49 -3.68
N VAL A 230 -1.55 -19.10 -4.17
CA VAL A 230 -1.40 -17.82 -4.89
C VAL A 230 -2.31 -17.77 -6.12
N ARG A 231 -2.40 -18.87 -6.90
CA ARG A 231 -3.32 -18.93 -8.06
C ARG A 231 -4.78 -18.88 -7.64
N GLU A 232 -5.15 -19.48 -6.51
CA GLU A 232 -6.51 -19.38 -5.95
C GLU A 232 -6.88 -17.94 -5.58
N VAL A 233 -5.96 -17.22 -4.90
CA VAL A 233 -6.16 -15.79 -4.58
C VAL A 233 -6.29 -14.96 -5.87
N ILE A 234 -5.47 -15.20 -6.88
CA ILE A 234 -5.55 -14.49 -8.16
C ILE A 234 -6.88 -14.79 -8.88
N ALA A 235 -7.33 -16.04 -8.87
CA ALA A 235 -8.62 -16.42 -9.46
C ALA A 235 -9.80 -15.74 -8.73
N PHE A 236 -9.74 -15.69 -7.40
CA PHE A 236 -10.70 -14.93 -6.59
C PHE A 236 -10.70 -13.45 -6.97
N LEU A 237 -9.52 -12.80 -6.94
CA LEU A 237 -9.37 -11.39 -7.26
C LEU A 237 -9.91 -11.04 -8.65
N LYS A 238 -9.56 -11.85 -9.65
CA LYS A 238 -10.04 -11.64 -11.01
C LYS A 238 -11.56 -11.66 -11.06
N ARG A 239 -12.20 -12.67 -10.48
CA ARG A 239 -13.66 -12.81 -10.46
C ARG A 239 -14.35 -11.65 -9.73
N GLU A 240 -13.88 -11.29 -8.55
CA GLU A 240 -14.52 -10.26 -7.75
C GLU A 240 -14.18 -8.84 -8.24
N HIS A 241 -12.98 -8.62 -8.79
CA HIS A 241 -12.65 -7.36 -9.45
C HIS A 241 -13.52 -7.11 -10.68
N GLU A 242 -13.70 -8.12 -11.53
CA GLU A 242 -14.62 -8.03 -12.70
C GLU A 242 -16.06 -7.73 -12.28
N ARG A 243 -16.52 -8.26 -11.14
CA ARG A 243 -17.85 -7.95 -10.58
C ARG A 243 -17.93 -6.51 -10.06
N SER A 244 -16.94 -6.07 -9.31
CA SER A 244 -16.91 -4.72 -8.72
C SER A 244 -16.75 -3.63 -9.78
N CYS A 245 -16.04 -3.90 -10.89
CA CYS A 245 -15.92 -2.96 -12.01
C CYS A 245 -17.26 -2.60 -12.65
N ARG A 246 -18.24 -3.50 -12.65
CA ARG A 246 -19.58 -3.21 -13.21
C ARG A 246 -20.32 -2.12 -12.42
N ASN A 247 -19.98 -1.97 -11.16
CA ASN A 247 -20.58 -1.00 -10.24
C ASN A 247 -19.61 0.14 -9.89
N TYR A 248 -18.56 0.33 -10.70
CA TYR A 248 -17.50 1.29 -10.40
C TYR A 248 -18.01 2.73 -10.23
N SER A 249 -19.03 3.12 -11.01
CA SER A 249 -19.66 4.44 -10.94
C SER A 249 -20.52 4.66 -9.69
N ASP A 250 -20.84 3.59 -8.95
CA ASP A 250 -21.56 3.68 -7.69
C ASP A 250 -20.57 3.95 -6.54
N PRO A 251 -20.61 5.14 -5.91
CA PRO A 251 -19.71 5.47 -4.80
C PRO A 251 -19.90 4.57 -3.56
N SER A 252 -21.06 3.91 -3.44
CA SER A 252 -21.39 3.02 -2.33
C SER A 252 -20.89 1.60 -2.54
N ALA A 253 -20.53 1.22 -3.79
CA ALA A 253 -20.07 -0.12 -4.08
C ALA A 253 -18.65 -0.36 -3.57
N SER A 254 -18.44 -1.50 -2.91
CA SER A 254 -17.12 -1.96 -2.53
C SER A 254 -16.34 -2.45 -3.74
N MET A 255 -15.10 -2.01 -3.85
CA MET A 255 -14.16 -2.49 -4.87
C MET A 255 -13.24 -3.55 -4.29
N VAL A 256 -12.96 -4.58 -5.09
CA VAL A 256 -11.95 -5.59 -4.74
C VAL A 256 -10.69 -5.32 -5.53
N GLU A 257 -9.55 -5.25 -4.85
CA GLU A 257 -8.27 -5.03 -5.50
C GLU A 257 -7.13 -5.84 -4.87
N LEU A 258 -6.16 -6.19 -5.69
CA LEU A 258 -4.86 -6.63 -5.22
C LEU A 258 -4.04 -5.41 -4.80
N GLY A 259 -3.52 -5.40 -3.58
CA GLY A 259 -2.55 -4.43 -3.11
C GLY A 259 -1.18 -4.59 -3.78
N CYS A 260 -0.12 -4.15 -3.13
CA CYS A 260 1.24 -4.25 -3.65
C CYS A 260 1.74 -5.70 -3.61
N GLY A 261 1.33 -6.53 -4.56
CA GLY A 261 1.79 -7.92 -4.71
C GLY A 261 2.85 -8.12 -5.81
N GLY A 262 3.28 -7.02 -6.45
CA GLY A 262 4.18 -7.08 -7.60
C GLY A 262 3.46 -7.15 -8.94
N TRP A 263 4.25 -7.24 -9.99
CA TRP A 263 3.78 -7.38 -11.36
C TRP A 263 3.26 -8.80 -11.63
N LEU A 264 2.06 -8.91 -12.17
CA LEU A 264 1.41 -10.19 -12.48
C LEU A 264 1.41 -10.57 -13.97
N GLY A 265 2.08 -9.79 -14.80
CA GLY A 265 2.12 -9.96 -16.24
C GLY A 265 1.02 -9.19 -16.97
N THR A 266 1.29 -8.89 -18.24
CA THR A 266 0.38 -8.10 -19.11
C THR A 266 -1.00 -8.73 -19.26
N GLU A 267 -1.14 -10.04 -19.04
CA GLU A 267 -2.41 -10.74 -19.11
C GLU A 267 -3.33 -10.55 -17.89
N LEU A 268 -2.78 -10.22 -16.72
CA LEU A 268 -3.51 -10.09 -15.45
C LEU A 268 -3.62 -8.66 -14.94
N GLU A 269 -2.66 -7.80 -15.31
CA GLU A 269 -2.73 -6.39 -14.92
C GLU A 269 -4.00 -5.72 -15.46
N GLY A 270 -4.64 -4.90 -14.64
CA GLY A 270 -5.95 -4.32 -14.94
C GLY A 270 -7.16 -5.25 -14.77
N ARG A 271 -6.92 -6.54 -14.39
CA ARG A 271 -8.00 -7.52 -14.12
C ARG A 271 -8.13 -7.90 -12.65
N VAL A 272 -7.16 -7.56 -11.85
CA VAL A 272 -7.12 -7.86 -10.40
C VAL A 272 -7.01 -6.61 -9.55
N ARG A 273 -6.89 -5.46 -10.21
CA ARG A 273 -6.80 -4.12 -9.60
C ARG A 273 -7.14 -3.05 -10.66
N PRO A 274 -7.60 -1.85 -10.23
CA PRO A 274 -8.04 -0.79 -11.14
C PRO A 274 -6.87 0.01 -11.77
N PHE A 275 -5.64 -0.45 -11.63
CA PHE A 275 -4.43 0.19 -12.17
C PHE A 275 -3.43 -0.86 -12.63
N ILE A 276 -2.52 -0.45 -13.50
CA ILE A 276 -1.37 -1.26 -13.88
C ILE A 276 -0.26 -1.02 -12.87
N PHE A 277 0.25 -2.10 -12.29
CA PHE A 277 1.25 -2.02 -11.23
C PHE A 277 2.58 -1.47 -11.74
N HIS A 278 3.11 -0.55 -10.99
CA HIS A 278 4.52 -0.17 -11.01
C HIS A 278 4.95 0.23 -9.61
N CYS A 279 6.16 -0.16 -9.21
CA CYS A 279 6.70 0.27 -7.93
C CYS A 279 7.08 1.74 -7.99
N ILE A 280 6.34 2.58 -7.29
CA ILE A 280 6.52 4.04 -7.26
C ILE A 280 7.52 4.52 -6.21
N ALA A 281 8.12 3.59 -5.47
CA ALA A 281 9.10 3.88 -4.44
C ALA A 281 10.29 4.67 -5.03
N GLY A 282 10.59 5.83 -4.46
CA GLY A 282 11.68 6.70 -4.91
C GLY A 282 11.48 7.39 -6.28
N LEU A 283 10.39 7.07 -7.00
CA LEU A 283 10.02 7.75 -8.23
C LEU A 283 9.17 9.00 -7.95
N ASN A 284 8.10 8.83 -7.19
CA ASN A 284 7.19 9.88 -6.76
C ASN A 284 6.72 9.73 -5.30
N ASN A 285 7.22 8.73 -4.59
CA ASN A 285 6.92 8.45 -3.19
C ASN A 285 8.19 8.56 -2.35
N LEU A 286 8.21 9.52 -1.43
CA LEU A 286 9.25 9.74 -0.42
C LEU A 286 8.80 9.08 0.90
N GLY A 287 9.68 8.29 1.51
CA GLY A 287 9.49 7.76 2.86
C GLY A 287 10.21 8.60 3.91
N ILE A 288 9.49 9.00 4.96
CA ILE A 288 10.05 9.51 6.19
C ILE A 288 9.90 8.41 7.23
N LEU A 289 11.01 7.86 7.69
CA LEU A 289 11.00 6.79 8.68
C LEU A 289 10.91 7.37 10.09
N TYR A 290 10.50 6.55 11.05
CA TYR A 290 10.28 6.94 12.45
C TYR A 290 11.47 7.65 13.10
N ASP A 291 12.70 7.30 12.68
CA ASP A 291 13.98 7.79 13.19
C ASP A 291 14.59 8.91 12.31
N GLY A 292 13.83 9.48 11.41
CA GLY A 292 14.27 10.56 10.52
C GLY A 292 15.05 10.12 9.29
N LYS A 293 15.23 8.83 9.10
CA LYS A 293 15.85 8.33 7.88
C LYS A 293 14.93 8.54 6.67
N LEU A 294 15.54 8.84 5.53
CA LEU A 294 14.85 9.05 4.27
C LEU A 294 14.93 7.78 3.43
N GLY A 295 13.78 7.18 3.19
CA GLY A 295 13.58 5.98 2.39
C GLY A 295 12.44 6.19 1.39
N SER A 296 11.62 5.16 1.20
CA SER A 296 10.43 5.27 0.37
C SER A 296 9.26 4.53 1.02
N CYS A 297 9.07 3.26 0.77
CA CYS A 297 8.02 2.46 1.39
C CYS A 297 8.58 1.74 2.63
N ASN A 298 7.79 1.62 3.70
CA ASN A 298 8.21 0.99 4.96
C ASN A 298 8.60 -0.49 4.83
N ASN A 299 8.09 -1.16 3.79
CA ASN A 299 8.43 -2.58 3.53
C ASN A 299 9.78 -2.76 2.84
N ILE A 300 10.46 -1.67 2.47
CA ILE A 300 11.77 -1.75 1.81
C ILE A 300 12.85 -1.86 2.88
N SER A 301 13.83 -2.76 2.64
CA SER A 301 14.96 -2.94 3.54
C SER A 301 15.64 -1.60 3.88
N ARG A 302 16.03 -1.44 5.14
CA ARG A 302 16.78 -0.26 5.61
C ARG A 302 18.15 -0.11 4.92
N ASP A 303 18.65 -1.14 4.26
CA ASP A 303 19.84 -1.07 3.40
C ASP A 303 19.67 -0.08 2.22
N PHE A 304 18.43 0.27 1.87
CA PHE A 304 18.08 1.26 0.84
C PHE A 304 17.74 2.64 1.41
N ILE A 305 18.16 2.97 2.63
CA ILE A 305 18.07 4.32 3.18
C ILE A 305 18.95 5.27 2.36
N GLN A 306 18.41 6.43 2.03
CA GLN A 306 19.06 7.40 1.13
C GLN A 306 19.67 8.60 1.86
N GLY A 307 19.24 8.88 3.08
CA GLY A 307 19.74 10.00 3.88
C GLY A 307 19.08 10.07 5.25
N ASP A 308 19.37 11.16 5.97
CA ASP A 308 18.85 11.45 7.29
C ASP A 308 18.44 12.92 7.38
N LEU A 309 17.16 13.19 7.61
CA LEU A 309 16.61 14.55 7.66
C LEU A 309 17.16 15.41 8.82
N ARG A 310 17.76 14.77 9.83
CA ARG A 310 18.42 15.51 10.93
C ARG A 310 19.70 16.21 10.50
N TYR A 311 20.33 15.72 9.42
CA TYR A 311 21.65 16.21 8.97
C TYR A 311 21.64 16.76 7.54
N GLU A 312 20.60 16.45 6.75
CA GLU A 312 20.57 16.70 5.32
C GLU A 312 19.23 17.29 4.87
N ARG A 313 19.29 18.17 3.88
CA ARG A 313 18.08 18.73 3.27
C ARG A 313 17.35 17.64 2.46
N ILE A 314 16.07 17.46 2.73
CA ILE A 314 15.23 16.44 2.08
C ILE A 314 15.26 16.61 0.56
N LYS A 315 15.15 17.85 0.05
CA LYS A 315 15.22 18.14 -1.39
C LYS A 315 16.55 17.74 -2.00
N HIS A 316 17.67 17.93 -1.31
CA HIS A 316 18.98 17.51 -1.79
C HIS A 316 19.08 15.99 -1.89
N VAL A 317 18.70 15.28 -0.84
CA VAL A 317 18.70 13.81 -0.81
C VAL A 317 17.79 13.25 -1.92
N TRP A 318 16.57 13.79 -2.04
CA TRP A 318 15.61 13.37 -3.07
C TRP A 318 16.15 13.59 -4.50
N GLY A 319 16.82 14.71 -4.74
CA GLY A 319 17.37 15.05 -6.05
C GLY A 319 18.58 14.23 -6.48
N SER A 320 19.42 13.81 -5.50
CA SER A 320 20.76 13.29 -5.81
C SER A 320 21.01 11.82 -5.43
N ARG A 321 20.23 11.20 -4.53
CA ARG A 321 20.60 9.90 -3.96
C ARG A 321 19.66 8.74 -4.27
N TYR A 322 18.46 8.98 -4.80
CA TYR A 322 17.47 7.93 -5.08
C TYR A 322 17.78 7.07 -6.32
N LEU A 323 19.03 7.02 -6.75
CA LEU A 323 19.47 6.25 -7.92
C LEU A 323 19.10 4.75 -7.85
N PRO A 324 19.22 4.04 -6.69
CA PRO A 324 18.84 2.63 -6.63
C PRO A 324 17.36 2.36 -6.93
N PHE A 325 16.51 3.37 -6.76
CA PHE A 325 15.08 3.28 -7.08
C PHE A 325 14.78 3.65 -8.54
N ARG A 326 15.52 4.58 -9.10
CA ARG A 326 15.30 5.23 -10.40
C ARG A 326 15.99 4.52 -11.54
N GLU A 327 17.22 4.08 -11.32
CA GLU A 327 17.97 3.25 -12.26
C GLU A 327 17.57 1.78 -12.05
N THR A 328 17.03 1.16 -13.09
CA THR A 328 16.47 -0.19 -12.98
C THR A 328 17.40 -1.29 -13.49
N GLU A 329 18.42 -0.92 -14.28
CA GLU A 329 19.29 -1.90 -14.95
C GLU A 329 20.05 -2.82 -13.99
N TRP A 330 20.40 -2.37 -12.77
CA TRP A 330 21.03 -3.23 -11.77
C TRP A 330 20.12 -4.41 -11.33
N ARG A 331 18.81 -4.28 -11.52
CA ARG A 331 17.81 -5.33 -11.24
C ARG A 331 17.65 -6.31 -12.39
N LYS A 332 18.27 -6.05 -13.55
CA LYS A 332 18.19 -6.91 -14.75
C LYS A 332 19.13 -8.12 -14.65
N THR A 333 18.99 -8.86 -13.58
CA THR A 333 19.83 -10.01 -13.23
C THR A 333 19.00 -11.28 -13.08
N GLY A 334 19.62 -12.44 -13.04
CA GLY A 334 18.96 -13.71 -12.85
C GLY A 334 17.76 -13.90 -13.78
N PRO A 335 16.55 -14.19 -13.24
CA PRO A 335 15.35 -14.39 -14.05
C PRO A 335 14.93 -13.15 -14.85
N CYS A 336 15.30 -11.94 -14.39
CA CYS A 336 14.94 -10.70 -15.05
C CYS A 336 15.76 -10.42 -16.31
N TYR A 337 16.95 -11.05 -16.45
CA TYR A 337 17.89 -10.75 -17.56
C TYR A 337 17.30 -10.97 -18.96
N LYS A 338 16.49 -12.01 -19.14
CA LYS A 338 15.80 -12.33 -20.40
C LYS A 338 14.27 -12.36 -20.26
N CYS A 339 13.75 -11.64 -19.28
CA CYS A 339 12.31 -11.64 -19.02
C CYS A 339 11.57 -10.82 -20.08
N ARG A 340 10.58 -11.42 -20.72
CA ARG A 340 9.73 -10.75 -21.72
C ARG A 340 8.86 -9.62 -21.14
N GLU A 341 8.65 -9.64 -19.83
CA GLU A 341 7.85 -8.63 -19.11
C GLU A 341 8.71 -7.46 -18.59
N TRP A 342 10.03 -7.45 -18.92
CA TRP A 342 10.97 -6.46 -18.35
C TRP A 342 10.55 -5.03 -18.61
N ASP A 343 10.13 -4.70 -19.84
CA ASP A 343 9.78 -3.34 -20.25
C ASP A 343 8.57 -2.75 -19.53
N PHE A 344 7.79 -3.59 -18.85
CA PHE A 344 6.68 -3.18 -18.00
C PHE A 344 7.01 -3.33 -16.50
N CYS A 345 7.65 -4.42 -16.12
CA CYS A 345 7.88 -4.82 -14.74
C CYS A 345 9.05 -4.07 -14.08
N HIS A 346 10.13 -3.82 -14.82
CA HIS A 346 11.39 -3.23 -14.33
C HIS A 346 11.93 -3.88 -13.04
N GLY A 347 11.74 -5.20 -12.88
CA GLY A 347 12.15 -5.96 -11.72
C GLY A 347 11.11 -6.03 -10.59
N GLY A 348 9.91 -5.47 -10.78
CA GLY A 348 8.81 -5.54 -9.81
C GLY A 348 9.01 -4.65 -8.57
N PRO A 349 8.41 -5.03 -7.43
CA PRO A 349 8.42 -4.18 -6.26
C PRO A 349 9.78 -4.15 -5.56
N MET A 350 10.22 -2.96 -5.18
CA MET A 350 11.54 -2.72 -4.60
C MET A 350 11.77 -3.49 -3.29
N HIS A 351 10.73 -3.73 -2.50
CA HIS A 351 10.84 -4.48 -1.24
C HIS A 351 11.25 -5.95 -1.39
N LYS A 352 11.14 -6.51 -2.60
CA LYS A 352 11.64 -7.86 -2.90
C LYS A 352 13.14 -7.94 -3.16
N TRP A 353 13.80 -6.79 -3.39
CA TRP A 353 15.21 -6.74 -3.73
C TRP A 353 16.10 -6.63 -2.49
N ARG A 354 17.32 -7.18 -2.61
CA ARG A 354 18.41 -7.00 -1.66
C ARG A 354 19.51 -6.16 -2.31
N PRO A 355 20.35 -5.46 -1.55
CA PRO A 355 21.43 -4.64 -2.10
C PRO A 355 22.44 -5.41 -2.96
N ASN A 356 22.59 -6.71 -2.73
CA ASN A 356 23.44 -7.59 -3.53
C ASN A 356 22.87 -7.97 -4.91
N GLY A 357 21.73 -7.37 -5.30
CA GLY A 357 21.07 -7.65 -6.58
C GLY A 357 20.27 -8.96 -6.63
N SER A 358 20.05 -9.62 -5.48
CA SER A 358 19.18 -10.79 -5.44
C SER A 358 17.70 -10.40 -5.25
N ASN A 359 16.81 -11.11 -5.96
CA ASN A 359 15.36 -11.04 -5.78
C ASN A 359 14.81 -12.46 -5.65
N PRO A 360 14.51 -12.93 -4.43
CA PRO A 360 14.02 -14.29 -4.23
C PRO A 360 12.55 -14.50 -4.65
N GLY A 361 11.81 -13.43 -5.00
CA GLY A 361 10.36 -13.48 -5.00
C GLY A 361 9.63 -13.00 -6.27
N CYS A 362 10.09 -13.36 -7.49
CA CYS A 362 9.25 -13.10 -8.68
C CYS A 362 8.02 -14.00 -8.69
N ILE A 363 6.85 -13.43 -8.47
CA ILE A 363 5.57 -14.16 -8.39
C ILE A 363 5.21 -14.86 -9.72
N LEU A 364 5.54 -14.25 -10.87
CA LEU A 364 5.29 -14.83 -12.19
C LEU A 364 6.03 -16.13 -12.40
N ILE A 365 7.28 -16.20 -11.96
CA ILE A 365 8.16 -17.36 -12.15
C ILE A 365 7.83 -18.42 -11.11
N ASN A 366 7.76 -18.04 -9.85
CA ASN A 366 7.55 -18.96 -8.73
C ASN A 366 6.19 -19.65 -8.80
N CYS A 367 5.14 -18.95 -9.27
CA CYS A 367 3.80 -19.50 -9.35
C CYS A 367 3.39 -20.02 -10.72
N GLN A 368 4.31 -20.01 -11.70
CA GLN A 368 4.06 -20.47 -13.08
C GLN A 368 2.82 -19.80 -13.71
N ILE A 369 2.52 -18.55 -13.35
CA ILE A 369 1.32 -17.80 -13.78
C ILE A 369 1.31 -17.65 -15.30
N LEU A 370 2.49 -17.55 -15.94
CA LEU A 370 2.65 -17.35 -17.38
C LEU A 370 2.32 -18.58 -18.24
N ARG A 371 1.97 -19.73 -17.68
CA ARG A 371 1.81 -21.00 -18.43
C ARG A 371 0.35 -21.42 -18.66
N ALA A 372 -0.62 -20.73 -18.09
CA ALA A 372 -2.04 -21.08 -18.23
C ALA A 372 -2.74 -20.17 -19.25
N PRO A 373 -3.47 -20.70 -20.27
CA PRO A 373 -4.34 -19.87 -21.10
C PRO A 373 -5.52 -19.36 -20.28
N LEU A 374 -5.81 -18.05 -20.39
CA LEU A 374 -6.91 -17.39 -19.69
C LEU A 374 -8.12 -17.19 -20.61
N PRO A 375 -9.37 -17.34 -20.12
CA PRO A 375 -10.57 -17.04 -20.89
C PRO A 375 -10.74 -15.55 -21.21
N SER A 376 -11.28 -15.27 -22.37
CA SER A 376 -11.35 -13.95 -23.02
C SER A 376 -12.61 -13.16 -22.66
N THR A 377 -12.78 -12.64 -21.46
CA THR A 377 -13.84 -11.66 -21.17
C THR A 377 -13.34 -10.52 -20.29
N PHE A 378 -13.38 -9.29 -20.81
CA PHE A 378 -13.00 -8.07 -20.11
C PHE A 378 -14.22 -7.22 -19.73
N CYS A 379 -14.14 -6.54 -18.59
CA CYS A 379 -15.00 -5.42 -18.27
C CYS A 379 -14.48 -4.17 -19.00
N THR A 380 -15.14 -3.74 -20.07
CA THR A 380 -14.75 -2.57 -20.88
C THR A 380 -15.55 -1.31 -20.56
N SER A 381 -16.45 -1.36 -19.58
CA SER A 381 -17.24 -0.20 -19.23
C SER A 381 -16.38 0.82 -18.47
N ASN A 382 -16.05 1.94 -19.16
CA ASN A 382 -15.52 3.20 -18.60
C ASN A 382 -14.01 3.31 -18.32
N ILE A 383 -13.16 2.89 -19.24
CA ILE A 383 -11.72 3.21 -19.18
C ILE A 383 -11.41 4.67 -19.64
N HIS A 384 -12.41 5.49 -19.96
CA HIS A 384 -12.25 6.89 -20.37
C HIS A 384 -12.14 7.90 -19.24
N ALA A 385 -12.30 7.52 -17.99
CA ALA A 385 -12.01 8.40 -16.86
C ALA A 385 -10.54 8.25 -16.45
N GLU A 386 -9.82 9.35 -16.39
CA GLU A 386 -8.49 9.48 -15.85
C GLU A 386 -8.28 8.50 -14.70
N PHE A 387 -7.31 7.59 -14.81
CA PHE A 387 -6.88 6.70 -13.73
C PHE A 387 -6.24 7.54 -12.59
N VAL A 388 -7.05 8.37 -12.01
CA VAL A 388 -6.80 9.01 -10.72
C VAL A 388 -7.36 8.04 -9.69
N CYS A 389 -6.53 7.64 -8.74
CA CYS A 389 -6.99 6.93 -7.55
C CYS A 389 -8.32 7.55 -7.09
N PRO A 390 -9.41 6.78 -6.83
CA PRO A 390 -10.72 7.32 -6.46
C PRO A 390 -10.70 8.32 -5.30
N ARG A 391 -9.58 8.38 -4.59
CA ARG A 391 -9.32 9.27 -3.45
C ARG A 391 -9.12 10.75 -3.83
N THR A 392 -8.95 11.09 -5.12
CA THR A 392 -8.68 12.47 -5.54
C THR A 392 -9.88 13.22 -6.10
N GLN A 393 -11.09 12.62 -6.12
CA GLN A 393 -12.33 13.28 -6.59
C GLN A 393 -13.33 13.57 -5.46
N VAL A 394 -12.88 13.89 -4.26
CA VAL A 394 -13.74 14.56 -3.28
C VAL A 394 -13.47 16.05 -3.39
N ARG A 395 -14.42 16.77 -4.03
CA ARG A 395 -14.52 18.22 -3.99
C ARG A 395 -14.86 18.71 -2.59
#